data_54b3f16147cbb7dfaf7d4f3306ef6020
#
_entry.id   54b3f16147cbb7dfaf7d4f3306ef6020
#
_cell.length_a   1.000
_cell.length_b   1.000
_cell.length_c   1.000
_cell.angle_alpha   90.00
_cell.angle_beta   90.00
_cell.angle_gamma   90.00
#
_symmetry.space_group_name_H-M   'P 1'
#
loop_
_entity.id
_entity.type
_entity.pdbx_description
1 polymer ?
#
loop_
_entity_poly.entity_id
_entity_poly.type
_entity_poly.pdbx_seq_one_letter_code
_entity_poly.pdbx_strand_id
1 'polypeptide(L)'
;MKGWQKAPRSLLKIFSGWFSDKLGQRKSLAVIGYGISTVTKPFLYIVSSWGGVLAVRFGDRVGKGVRTAPRDALLADSVDAQQRGLAYGLHRAGDTAGAMIGLLIALLVVWAAQQGAVALTRSTFQQVVLVSIVPAVLAVLVLAFGARETAVAQQRALPQLSWRQFDRRFRRFLLVLILFTLGNSADAFLILRAQERGLSVIGILGMLATFNFVYAALSGPLGAWSDRVGRARLITGGWLVYGLLYLGFALAQTAVHIWLLYTLYGIYYAAVEGTAKAFVADLVAPEQRGTAFGLYNAAIGLAILPASLIAGVLWQGVGSWNGFGPAAPFLWGAGLAGTAVILLNTWVKRGNP
;
A
#
# COMPACT_ATOMS: atom_id res chain seq x y z
N MET A 1 0.82 -12.25 -12.94
CA MET A 1 2.17 -12.43 -12.36
C MET A 1 2.46 -11.66 -11.05
N LYS A 2 1.79 -10.54 -10.71
CA LYS A 2 2.07 -9.77 -9.47
C LYS A 2 1.59 -10.42 -8.15
N GLY A 3 0.67 -11.39 -8.16
CA GLY A 3 0.08 -11.99 -6.96
C GLY A 3 1.01 -12.93 -6.19
N TRP A 4 1.68 -13.84 -6.87
CA TRP A 4 2.56 -14.86 -6.27
C TRP A 4 3.76 -14.28 -5.49
N GLN A 5 4.22 -13.09 -5.87
CA GLN A 5 5.32 -12.40 -5.18
C GLN A 5 4.88 -11.69 -3.88
N LYS A 6 3.57 -11.52 -3.65
CA LYS A 6 3.05 -10.79 -2.49
C LYS A 6 2.90 -11.67 -1.24
N ALA A 7 2.59 -12.96 -1.39
CA ALA A 7 2.35 -13.87 -0.27
C ALA A 7 3.58 -14.08 0.65
N PRO A 8 4.78 -14.46 0.16
CA PRO A 8 5.96 -14.62 1.01
C PRO A 8 6.34 -13.33 1.75
N ARG A 9 6.23 -12.17 1.06
CA ARG A 9 6.48 -10.86 1.65
C ARG A 9 5.50 -10.51 2.76
N SER A 10 4.23 -10.92 2.61
CA SER A 10 3.19 -10.66 3.60
C SER A 10 3.41 -11.46 4.88
N LEU A 11 3.84 -12.71 4.77
CA LEU A 11 4.22 -13.53 5.92
C LEU A 11 5.45 -12.95 6.64
N LEU A 12 6.47 -12.52 5.90
CA LEU A 12 7.67 -11.92 6.49
C LEU A 12 7.35 -10.67 7.32
N LYS A 13 6.32 -9.90 6.95
CA LYS A 13 5.87 -8.74 7.73
C LYS A 13 5.29 -9.11 9.10
N ILE A 14 4.65 -10.28 9.22
CA ILE A 14 4.16 -10.77 10.52
C ILE A 14 5.36 -11.08 11.42
N PHE A 15 6.31 -11.84 10.89
CA PHE A 15 7.51 -12.19 11.64
C PHE A 15 8.35 -10.98 12.03
N SER A 16 8.56 -10.04 11.10
CA SER A 16 9.33 -8.83 11.41
C SER A 16 8.63 -7.94 12.43
N GLY A 17 7.30 -7.83 12.37
CA GLY A 17 6.51 -7.10 13.34
C GLY A 17 6.58 -7.74 14.74
N TRP A 18 6.37 -9.05 14.83
CA TRP A 18 6.50 -9.81 16.07
C TRP A 18 7.92 -9.72 16.66
N PHE A 19 8.94 -9.86 15.81
CA PHE A 19 10.33 -9.78 16.24
C PHE A 19 10.69 -8.36 16.75
N SER A 20 10.12 -7.33 16.11
CA SER A 20 10.24 -5.94 16.56
C SER A 20 9.65 -5.72 17.95
N ASP A 21 8.47 -6.27 18.23
CA ASP A 21 7.83 -6.19 19.54
C ASP A 21 8.64 -6.97 20.60
N LYS A 22 9.17 -8.16 20.23
CA LYS A 22 10.01 -8.98 21.09
C LYS A 22 11.30 -8.28 21.52
N LEU A 23 11.96 -7.61 20.58
CA LEU A 23 13.24 -6.93 20.85
C LEU A 23 13.03 -5.54 21.47
N GLY A 24 11.84 -4.94 21.35
CA GLY A 24 11.63 -3.53 21.66
C GLY A 24 12.42 -2.57 20.77
N GLN A 25 12.91 -3.05 19.63
CA GLN A 25 13.76 -2.30 18.69
C GLN A 25 13.07 -2.15 17.33
N ARG A 26 12.47 -1.00 17.11
CA ARG A 26 11.71 -0.72 15.88
C ARG A 26 12.56 -0.04 14.81
N LYS A 27 13.37 0.94 15.23
CA LYS A 27 14.29 1.67 14.36
C LYS A 27 15.33 0.74 13.73
N SER A 28 15.97 -0.10 14.54
CA SER A 28 17.03 -1.00 14.06
C SER A 28 16.55 -1.91 12.94
N LEU A 29 15.38 -2.53 13.10
CA LEU A 29 14.79 -3.39 12.07
C LEU A 29 14.34 -2.61 10.83
N ALA A 30 13.83 -1.39 11.00
CA ALA A 30 13.52 -0.53 9.87
C ALA A 30 14.79 -0.17 9.09
N VAL A 31 15.88 0.24 9.75
CA VAL A 31 17.18 0.56 9.13
C VAL A 31 17.75 -0.66 8.39
N ILE A 32 17.75 -1.84 9.01
CA ILE A 32 18.20 -3.09 8.37
C ILE A 32 17.40 -3.36 7.10
N GLY A 33 16.06 -3.26 7.16
CA GLY A 33 15.21 -3.52 6.00
C GLY A 33 15.41 -2.50 4.87
N TYR A 34 15.64 -1.22 5.18
CA TYR A 34 16.02 -0.22 4.19
C TYR A 34 17.44 -0.50 3.64
N GLY A 35 18.38 -0.87 4.51
CA GLY A 35 19.74 -1.25 4.13
C GLY A 35 19.76 -2.42 3.15
N ILE A 36 19.02 -3.51 3.42
CA ILE A 36 18.88 -4.64 2.49
C ILE A 36 18.38 -4.17 1.13
N SER A 37 17.31 -3.36 1.09
CA SER A 37 16.79 -2.83 -0.18
C SER A 37 17.78 -1.92 -0.90
N THR A 38 18.61 -1.18 -0.16
CA THR A 38 19.61 -0.27 -0.73
C THR A 38 20.82 -1.03 -1.26
N VAL A 39 21.32 -2.03 -0.52
CA VAL A 39 22.45 -2.86 -0.96
C VAL A 39 22.11 -3.74 -2.17
N THR A 40 20.85 -4.16 -2.31
CA THR A 40 20.43 -4.96 -3.48
C THR A 40 20.34 -4.14 -4.77
N LYS A 41 20.13 -2.82 -4.72
CA LYS A 41 19.96 -1.98 -5.92
C LYS A 41 21.20 -1.93 -6.84
N PRO A 42 22.44 -1.73 -6.34
CA PRO A 42 23.64 -1.72 -7.18
C PRO A 42 23.82 -2.99 -8.03
N PHE A 43 23.34 -4.14 -7.54
CA PHE A 43 23.43 -5.38 -8.31
C PHE A 43 22.66 -5.33 -9.63
N LEU A 44 21.61 -4.48 -9.75
CA LEU A 44 20.93 -4.26 -11.03
C LEU A 44 21.85 -3.66 -12.11
N TYR A 45 22.92 -3.00 -11.72
CA TYR A 45 23.89 -2.44 -12.66
C TYR A 45 24.70 -3.55 -13.37
N ILE A 46 25.08 -4.59 -12.63
CA ILE A 46 25.97 -5.66 -13.14
C ILE A 46 25.20 -6.87 -13.71
N VAL A 47 23.95 -7.05 -13.29
CA VAL A 47 23.12 -8.20 -13.70
C VAL A 47 22.80 -8.14 -15.19
N SER A 48 23.06 -9.27 -15.89
CA SER A 48 22.75 -9.45 -17.31
C SER A 48 21.72 -10.56 -17.59
N SER A 49 21.39 -11.37 -16.56
CA SER A 49 20.47 -12.50 -16.70
C SER A 49 19.12 -12.23 -16.02
N TRP A 50 18.08 -12.86 -16.54
CA TRP A 50 16.74 -12.81 -15.92
C TRP A 50 16.73 -13.35 -14.49
N GLY A 51 17.46 -14.45 -14.22
CA GLY A 51 17.60 -15.01 -12.88
C GLY A 51 18.25 -14.04 -11.90
N GLY A 52 19.29 -13.31 -12.34
CA GLY A 52 19.92 -12.28 -11.52
C GLY A 52 18.98 -11.12 -11.20
N VAL A 53 18.18 -10.64 -12.16
CA VAL A 53 17.14 -9.62 -11.90
C VAL A 53 16.12 -10.13 -10.88
N LEU A 54 15.70 -11.39 -10.97
CA LEU A 54 14.80 -11.99 -9.99
C LEU A 54 15.42 -12.06 -8.59
N ALA A 55 16.69 -12.41 -8.47
CA ALA A 55 17.41 -12.47 -7.20
C ALA A 55 17.48 -11.08 -6.54
N VAL A 56 17.84 -10.03 -7.29
CA VAL A 56 17.86 -8.65 -6.79
C VAL A 56 16.46 -8.19 -6.37
N ARG A 57 15.43 -8.49 -7.18
CA ARG A 57 14.03 -8.21 -6.83
C ARG A 57 13.59 -8.93 -5.58
N PHE A 58 14.00 -10.17 -5.40
CA PHE A 58 13.72 -10.94 -4.19
C PHE A 58 14.35 -10.27 -2.96
N GLY A 59 15.64 -9.88 -3.02
CA GLY A 59 16.31 -9.16 -1.94
C GLY A 59 15.60 -7.85 -1.55
N ASP A 60 15.19 -7.03 -2.55
CA ASP A 60 14.38 -5.83 -2.28
C ASP A 60 13.04 -6.16 -1.59
N ARG A 61 12.40 -7.27 -1.98
CA ARG A 61 11.15 -7.72 -1.36
C ARG A 61 11.33 -8.17 0.09
N VAL A 62 12.44 -8.85 0.38
CA VAL A 62 12.83 -9.22 1.75
C VAL A 62 13.04 -7.95 2.58
N GLY A 63 13.83 -7.00 2.10
CA GLY A 63 14.03 -5.70 2.78
C GLY A 63 12.70 -4.99 3.08
N LYS A 64 11.77 -4.95 2.12
CA LYS A 64 10.42 -4.40 2.34
C LYS A 64 9.60 -5.19 3.35
N GLY A 65 9.75 -6.51 3.38
CA GLY A 65 9.10 -7.38 4.37
C GLY A 65 9.59 -7.09 5.79
N VAL A 66 10.90 -6.93 5.96
CA VAL A 66 11.53 -6.66 7.25
C VAL A 66 11.15 -5.28 7.80
N ARG A 67 11.18 -4.22 6.97
CA ARG A 67 11.02 -2.84 7.47
C ARG A 67 9.58 -2.40 7.70
N THR A 68 8.59 -2.94 6.96
CA THR A 68 7.26 -2.30 6.85
C THR A 68 6.52 -2.26 8.19
N ALA A 69 6.41 -3.38 8.92
CA ALA A 69 5.69 -3.42 10.19
C ALA A 69 6.43 -2.67 11.32
N PRO A 70 7.76 -2.85 11.51
CA PRO A 70 8.51 -2.07 12.49
C PRO A 70 8.46 -0.56 12.24
N ARG A 71 8.59 -0.12 10.97
CA ARG A 71 8.49 1.29 10.59
C ARG A 71 7.12 1.87 10.92
N ASP A 72 6.06 1.15 10.56
CA ASP A 72 4.70 1.62 10.81
C ASP A 72 4.44 1.71 12.32
N ALA A 73 4.98 0.79 13.13
CA ALA A 73 4.92 0.85 14.58
C ALA A 73 5.76 2.01 15.14
N LEU A 74 7.00 2.20 14.65
CA LEU A 74 7.86 3.31 15.05
C LEU A 74 7.18 4.66 14.84
N LEU A 75 6.52 4.85 13.70
CA LEU A 75 5.77 6.07 13.40
C LEU A 75 4.63 6.30 14.40
N ALA A 76 3.87 5.25 14.75
CA ALA A 76 2.79 5.36 15.74
C ALA A 76 3.29 5.72 17.13
N ASP A 77 4.51 5.26 17.49
CA ASP A 77 5.09 5.51 18.81
C ASP A 77 5.86 6.83 18.90
N SER A 78 6.15 7.44 17.75
CA SER A 78 6.89 8.71 17.67
C SER A 78 5.99 9.95 17.78
N VAL A 79 4.67 9.77 17.79
CA VAL A 79 3.70 10.87 17.82
C VAL A 79 2.56 10.58 18.79
N ASP A 80 1.93 11.63 19.30
CA ASP A 80 0.75 11.52 20.14
C ASP A 80 -0.42 10.87 19.41
N ALA A 81 -1.31 10.21 20.17
CA ALA A 81 -2.46 9.51 19.62
C ALA A 81 -3.34 10.42 18.76
N GLN A 82 -3.45 11.70 19.12
CA GLN A 82 -4.24 12.73 18.44
C GLN A 82 -3.63 13.19 17.09
N GLN A 83 -2.37 12.84 16.81
CA GLN A 83 -1.63 13.27 15.61
C GLN A 83 -1.27 12.10 14.68
N ARG A 84 -1.65 10.87 15.01
CA ARG A 84 -1.31 9.68 14.22
C ARG A 84 -1.86 9.73 12.80
N GLY A 85 -3.08 10.26 12.64
CA GLY A 85 -3.69 10.42 11.33
C GLY A 85 -2.88 11.35 10.44
N LEU A 86 -2.49 12.52 10.97
CA LEU A 86 -1.60 13.46 10.28
C LEU A 86 -0.25 12.82 9.95
N ALA A 87 0.39 12.14 10.92
CA ALA A 87 1.71 11.54 10.73
C ALA A 87 1.70 10.47 9.62
N TYR A 88 0.72 9.57 9.61
CA TYR A 88 0.58 8.58 8.54
C TYR A 88 0.16 9.21 7.21
N GLY A 89 -0.65 10.26 7.24
CA GLY A 89 -1.01 11.05 6.06
C GLY A 89 0.20 11.70 5.41
N LEU A 90 1.03 12.39 6.19
CA LEU A 90 2.27 13.01 5.72
C LEU A 90 3.30 11.98 5.23
N HIS A 91 3.45 10.87 5.97
CA HIS A 91 4.29 9.75 5.52
C HIS A 91 3.83 9.22 4.15
N ARG A 92 2.54 9.10 3.93
CA ARG A 92 1.99 8.63 2.66
C ARG A 92 2.13 9.67 1.56
N ALA A 93 1.89 10.94 1.86
CA ALA A 93 2.14 12.04 0.93
C ALA A 93 3.60 12.05 0.44
N GLY A 94 4.56 11.93 1.37
CA GLY A 94 5.98 11.84 1.06
C GLY A 94 6.36 10.60 0.24
N ASP A 95 5.79 9.43 0.56
CA ASP A 95 6.03 8.18 -0.17
C ASP A 95 5.55 8.30 -1.63
N THR A 96 4.35 8.87 -1.84
CA THR A 96 3.76 9.07 -3.17
C THR A 96 4.48 10.17 -3.96
N ALA A 97 4.76 11.30 -3.33
CA ALA A 97 5.51 12.39 -3.95
C ALA A 97 6.94 11.94 -4.34
N GLY A 98 7.61 11.20 -3.46
CA GLY A 98 8.94 10.61 -3.74
C GLY A 98 8.91 9.65 -4.93
N ALA A 99 7.86 8.84 -5.06
CA ALA A 99 7.69 7.95 -6.22
C ALA A 99 7.50 8.75 -7.52
N MET A 100 6.73 9.85 -7.50
CA MET A 100 6.54 10.75 -8.66
C MET A 100 7.85 11.44 -9.05
N ILE A 101 8.55 12.01 -8.08
CA ILE A 101 9.86 12.68 -8.31
C ILE A 101 10.87 11.67 -8.87
N GLY A 102 10.92 10.46 -8.32
CA GLY A 102 11.79 9.39 -8.80
C GLY A 102 11.49 9.00 -10.25
N LEU A 103 10.22 8.95 -10.64
CA LEU A 103 9.81 8.70 -12.03
C LEU A 103 10.23 9.84 -12.95
N LEU A 104 10.05 11.11 -12.54
CA LEU A 104 10.46 12.28 -13.31
C LEU A 104 11.98 12.32 -13.51
N ILE A 105 12.76 12.03 -12.47
CA ILE A 105 14.22 11.93 -12.56
C ILE A 105 14.61 10.82 -13.55
N ALA A 106 13.98 9.65 -13.46
CA ALA A 106 14.26 8.56 -14.40
C ALA A 106 13.92 8.95 -15.85
N LEU A 107 12.80 9.64 -16.08
CA LEU A 107 12.43 10.16 -17.40
C LEU A 107 13.44 11.18 -17.92
N LEU A 108 13.92 12.09 -17.08
CA LEU A 108 14.95 13.06 -17.46
C LEU A 108 16.27 12.39 -17.82
N VAL A 109 16.70 11.37 -17.07
CA VAL A 109 17.91 10.59 -17.39
C VAL A 109 17.76 9.88 -18.73
N VAL A 110 16.61 9.24 -18.97
CA VAL A 110 16.33 8.55 -20.25
C VAL A 110 16.30 9.56 -21.41
N TRP A 111 15.63 10.68 -21.23
CA TRP A 111 15.55 11.73 -22.26
C TRP A 111 16.93 12.30 -22.61
N ALA A 112 17.76 12.59 -21.60
CA ALA A 112 19.10 13.13 -21.82
C ALA A 112 20.06 12.12 -22.46
N ALA A 113 19.93 10.83 -22.13
CA ALA A 113 20.82 9.78 -22.63
C ALA A 113 20.38 9.20 -23.99
N GLN A 114 19.08 9.26 -24.31
CA GLN A 114 18.51 8.59 -25.48
C GLN A 114 17.57 9.54 -26.26
N GLN A 115 18.12 10.53 -26.94
CA GLN A 115 17.32 11.44 -27.78
C GLN A 115 16.59 10.66 -28.90
N GLY A 116 15.33 10.29 -28.62
CA GLY A 116 14.40 9.70 -29.62
C GLY A 116 14.38 8.18 -29.75
N ALA A 117 15.14 7.41 -28.97
CA ALA A 117 15.09 5.95 -29.04
C ALA A 117 13.85 5.36 -28.36
N VAL A 118 13.16 4.43 -29.02
CA VAL A 118 11.92 3.78 -28.53
C VAL A 118 12.21 2.70 -27.47
N ALA A 119 13.43 2.13 -27.45
CA ALA A 119 13.81 1.05 -26.53
C ALA A 119 14.85 1.51 -25.53
N LEU A 120 14.67 1.16 -24.25
CA LEU A 120 15.63 1.45 -23.18
C LEU A 120 16.92 0.66 -23.39
N THR A 121 18.05 1.34 -23.62
CA THR A 121 19.36 0.70 -23.75
C THR A 121 19.90 0.26 -22.38
N ARG A 122 20.81 -0.71 -22.40
CA ARG A 122 21.45 -1.19 -21.15
C ARG A 122 22.22 -0.06 -20.44
N SER A 123 22.94 0.77 -21.18
CA SER A 123 23.70 1.90 -20.63
C SER A 123 22.80 2.91 -19.95
N THR A 124 21.69 3.29 -20.56
CA THR A 124 20.71 4.21 -19.96
C THR A 124 20.04 3.59 -18.73
N PHE A 125 19.68 2.29 -18.77
CA PHE A 125 19.20 1.59 -17.59
C PHE A 125 20.19 1.63 -16.43
N GLN A 126 21.47 1.39 -16.72
CA GLN A 126 22.55 1.47 -15.73
C GLN A 126 22.70 2.88 -15.13
N GLN A 127 22.57 3.94 -15.91
CA GLN A 127 22.57 5.31 -15.41
C GLN A 127 21.39 5.58 -14.47
N VAL A 128 20.18 5.14 -14.83
CA VAL A 128 19.00 5.23 -13.95
C VAL A 128 19.23 4.50 -12.64
N VAL A 129 19.85 3.31 -12.68
CA VAL A 129 20.20 2.54 -11.48
C VAL A 129 21.15 3.33 -10.60
N LEU A 130 22.24 3.88 -11.15
CA LEU A 130 23.24 4.67 -10.39
C LEU A 130 22.59 5.88 -9.71
N VAL A 131 21.80 6.67 -10.45
CA VAL A 131 21.08 7.83 -9.91
C VAL A 131 20.14 7.40 -8.78
N SER A 132 19.49 6.23 -8.89
CA SER A 132 18.56 5.73 -7.87
C SER A 132 19.23 5.29 -6.56
N ILE A 133 20.55 5.05 -6.55
CA ILE A 133 21.31 4.67 -5.35
C ILE A 133 21.39 5.84 -4.38
N VAL A 134 21.60 7.06 -4.88
CA VAL A 134 21.76 8.26 -4.05
C VAL A 134 20.59 8.47 -3.09
N PRO A 135 19.32 8.59 -3.54
CA PRO A 135 18.19 8.76 -2.63
C PRO A 135 17.98 7.53 -1.74
N ALA A 136 18.36 6.33 -2.19
CA ALA A 136 18.24 5.13 -1.36
C ALA A 136 19.22 5.15 -0.19
N VAL A 137 20.48 5.56 -0.41
CA VAL A 137 21.47 5.73 0.66
C VAL A 137 21.06 6.84 1.60
N LEU A 138 20.64 8.00 1.07
CA LEU A 138 20.15 9.12 1.87
C LEU A 138 18.98 8.71 2.77
N ALA A 139 18.04 7.91 2.28
CA ALA A 139 16.92 7.43 3.08
C ALA A 139 17.37 6.56 4.26
N VAL A 140 18.40 5.71 4.06
CA VAL A 140 18.99 4.92 5.15
C VAL A 140 19.68 5.80 6.17
N LEU A 141 20.49 6.77 5.72
CA LEU A 141 21.21 7.69 6.59
C LEU A 141 20.27 8.57 7.41
N VAL A 142 19.26 9.17 6.75
CA VAL A 142 18.24 9.99 7.45
C VAL A 142 17.51 9.16 8.49
N LEU A 143 17.13 7.93 8.20
CA LEU A 143 16.48 7.06 9.17
C LEU A 143 17.44 6.66 10.30
N ALA A 144 18.68 6.32 9.99
CA ALA A 144 19.69 5.88 10.95
C ALA A 144 20.09 6.98 11.94
N PHE A 145 20.25 8.21 11.46
CA PHE A 145 20.73 9.32 12.28
C PHE A 145 19.60 10.28 12.72
N GLY A 146 18.55 10.43 11.90
CA GLY A 146 17.45 11.35 12.18
C GLY A 146 16.34 10.77 13.05
N ALA A 147 16.03 9.49 12.94
CA ALA A 147 15.01 8.86 13.77
C ALA A 147 15.59 8.47 15.15
N ARG A 148 14.75 8.54 16.18
CA ARG A 148 15.08 8.03 17.52
C ARG A 148 14.37 6.70 17.75
N GLU A 149 15.01 5.79 18.48
CA GLU A 149 14.33 4.59 18.97
C GLU A 149 13.31 5.01 20.03
N THR A 150 12.09 4.55 19.90
CA THR A 150 11.06 4.77 20.91
C THR A 150 11.17 3.67 21.96
N ALA A 151 11.36 4.04 23.20
CA ALA A 151 11.41 3.09 24.32
C ALA A 151 10.01 2.47 24.49
N VAL A 152 9.82 1.28 23.95
CA VAL A 152 8.66 0.45 24.25
C VAL A 152 9.06 -0.54 25.32
N ALA A 153 8.27 -0.64 26.40
CA ALA A 153 8.56 -1.59 27.46
C ALA A 153 8.70 -3.01 26.87
N GLN A 154 9.87 -3.63 27.10
CA GLN A 154 10.08 -5.01 26.70
C GLN A 154 9.09 -5.89 27.45
N GLN A 155 8.26 -6.61 26.75
CA GLN A 155 7.43 -7.63 27.38
C GLN A 155 8.33 -8.73 27.95
N ARG A 156 8.28 -8.93 29.27
CA ARG A 156 9.00 -10.05 29.93
C ARG A 156 8.55 -11.42 29.42
N ALA A 157 7.31 -11.53 28.94
CA ALA A 157 6.78 -12.71 28.27
C ALA A 157 6.87 -12.53 26.75
N LEU A 158 7.30 -13.59 26.04
CA LEU A 158 7.30 -13.61 24.57
C LEU A 158 5.88 -13.29 24.06
N PRO A 159 5.69 -12.26 23.20
CA PRO A 159 4.39 -12.04 22.59
C PRO A 159 4.01 -13.30 21.80
N GLN A 160 2.89 -13.92 22.17
CA GLN A 160 2.41 -15.08 21.45
C GLN A 160 1.96 -14.65 20.06
N LEU A 161 2.37 -15.35 19.00
CA LEU A 161 1.90 -15.11 17.62
C LEU A 161 0.48 -15.67 17.46
N SER A 162 -0.43 -15.24 18.33
CA SER A 162 -1.79 -15.74 18.39
C SER A 162 -2.80 -14.65 18.01
N TRP A 163 -3.70 -14.99 17.10
CA TRP A 163 -4.85 -14.15 16.77
C TRP A 163 -5.69 -13.78 18.00
N ARG A 164 -5.77 -14.68 18.98
CA ARG A 164 -6.62 -14.55 20.18
C ARG A 164 -6.11 -13.52 21.18
N GLN A 165 -4.82 -13.15 21.13
CA GLN A 165 -4.24 -12.15 22.03
C GLN A 165 -4.76 -10.72 21.78
N PHE A 166 -5.27 -10.46 20.58
CA PHE A 166 -5.78 -9.14 20.22
C PHE A 166 -7.23 -8.97 20.63
N ASP A 167 -7.59 -7.73 21.00
CA ASP A 167 -8.96 -7.37 21.34
C ASP A 167 -9.94 -7.70 20.21
N ARG A 168 -11.20 -7.96 20.60
CA ARG A 168 -12.27 -8.29 19.66
C ARG A 168 -12.47 -7.23 18.59
N ARG A 169 -12.25 -5.95 18.95
CA ARG A 169 -12.42 -4.81 18.05
C ARG A 169 -11.37 -4.82 16.93
N PHE A 170 -10.09 -5.06 17.25
CA PHE A 170 -9.03 -5.22 16.26
C PHE A 170 -9.29 -6.42 15.34
N ARG A 171 -9.67 -7.56 15.90
CA ARG A 171 -9.97 -8.77 15.11
C ARG A 171 -11.13 -8.54 14.14
N ARG A 172 -12.22 -7.91 14.60
CA ARG A 172 -13.37 -7.56 13.75
C ARG A 172 -12.97 -6.57 12.65
N PHE A 173 -12.16 -5.57 12.97
CA PHE A 173 -11.66 -4.63 11.98
C PHE A 173 -10.85 -5.35 10.89
N LEU A 174 -9.96 -6.28 11.23
CA LEU A 174 -9.20 -7.05 10.23
C LEU A 174 -10.09 -7.92 9.36
N LEU A 175 -11.13 -8.55 9.91
CA LEU A 175 -12.08 -9.35 9.11
C LEU A 175 -12.86 -8.47 8.12
N VAL A 176 -13.33 -7.31 8.56
CA VAL A 176 -14.02 -6.33 7.69
C VAL A 176 -13.06 -5.79 6.62
N LEU A 177 -11.81 -5.54 6.98
CA LEU A 177 -10.77 -5.12 6.03
C LEU A 177 -10.47 -6.19 4.98
N ILE A 178 -10.41 -7.47 5.36
CA ILE A 178 -10.24 -8.59 4.42
C ILE A 178 -11.43 -8.62 3.45
N LEU A 179 -12.66 -8.52 3.97
CA LEU A 179 -13.86 -8.47 3.15
C LEU A 179 -13.81 -7.31 2.14
N PHE A 180 -13.50 -6.11 2.60
CA PHE A 180 -13.31 -4.95 1.73
C PHE A 180 -12.24 -5.21 0.67
N THR A 181 -11.10 -5.79 1.08
CA THR A 181 -9.97 -6.07 0.17
C THR A 181 -10.31 -7.11 -0.88
N LEU A 182 -11.21 -8.06 -0.60
CA LEU A 182 -11.71 -9.02 -1.58
C LEU A 182 -12.53 -8.35 -2.70
N GLY A 183 -13.15 -7.19 -2.42
CA GLY A 183 -13.79 -6.34 -3.41
C GLY A 183 -12.82 -5.40 -4.12
N ASN A 184 -11.65 -5.14 -3.53
CA ASN A 184 -10.65 -4.24 -4.06
C ASN A 184 -9.68 -5.00 -4.98
N SER A 185 -10.07 -5.16 -6.25
CA SER A 185 -9.24 -5.79 -7.27
C SER A 185 -7.94 -5.00 -7.51
N ALA A 186 -6.96 -5.64 -8.16
CA ALA A 186 -5.72 -4.94 -8.51
C ALA A 186 -6.00 -3.74 -9.44
N ASP A 187 -5.31 -2.62 -9.23
CA ASP A 187 -5.41 -1.40 -10.06
C ASP A 187 -5.22 -1.69 -11.57
N ALA A 188 -4.64 -2.86 -11.91
CA ALA A 188 -4.55 -3.34 -13.29
C ALA A 188 -5.90 -3.45 -14.00
N PHE A 189 -7.00 -3.78 -13.28
CA PHE A 189 -8.34 -3.85 -13.87
C PHE A 189 -8.89 -2.47 -14.22
N LEU A 190 -8.52 -1.44 -13.43
CA LEU A 190 -8.84 -0.05 -13.75
C LEU A 190 -8.10 0.42 -15.01
N ILE A 191 -6.82 0.03 -15.16
CA ILE A 191 -6.04 0.30 -16.38
C ILE A 191 -6.64 -0.44 -17.58
N LEU A 192 -7.02 -1.72 -17.44
CA LEU A 192 -7.69 -2.48 -18.49
C LEU A 192 -9.00 -1.82 -18.90
N ARG A 193 -9.80 -1.34 -17.92
CA ARG A 193 -11.04 -0.60 -18.19
C ARG A 193 -10.78 0.69 -18.96
N ALA A 194 -9.71 1.41 -18.62
CA ALA A 194 -9.30 2.62 -19.32
C ALA A 194 -8.92 2.32 -20.79
N GLN A 195 -8.15 1.24 -21.03
CA GLN A 195 -7.79 0.78 -22.38
C GLN A 195 -9.01 0.37 -23.18
N GLU A 196 -9.92 -0.39 -22.58
CA GLU A 196 -11.19 -0.81 -23.22
C GLU A 196 -12.02 0.40 -23.66
N ARG A 197 -11.98 1.50 -22.93
CA ARG A 197 -12.66 2.75 -23.27
C ARG A 197 -11.84 3.70 -24.15
N GLY A 198 -10.76 3.20 -24.74
CA GLY A 198 -9.98 3.91 -25.75
C GLY A 198 -8.93 4.87 -25.22
N LEU A 199 -8.56 4.77 -23.92
CA LEU A 199 -7.47 5.59 -23.39
C LEU A 199 -6.13 5.13 -23.97
N SER A 200 -5.39 6.04 -24.58
CA SER A 200 -4.03 5.76 -25.08
C SER A 200 -3.05 5.52 -23.94
N VAL A 201 -1.88 4.97 -24.24
CA VAL A 201 -0.81 4.76 -23.25
C VAL A 201 -0.43 6.09 -22.56
N ILE A 202 -0.30 7.17 -23.33
CA ILE A 202 -0.02 8.52 -22.79
C ILE A 202 -1.17 8.98 -21.90
N GLY A 203 -2.43 8.75 -22.30
CA GLY A 203 -3.60 9.04 -21.51
C GLY A 203 -3.60 8.27 -20.17
N ILE A 204 -3.22 6.99 -20.18
CA ILE A 204 -3.10 6.19 -18.94
C ILE A 204 -2.01 6.74 -18.03
N LEU A 205 -0.86 7.14 -18.57
CA LEU A 205 0.21 7.76 -17.76
C LEU A 205 -0.25 9.08 -17.13
N GLY A 206 -0.98 9.91 -17.90
CA GLY A 206 -1.59 11.13 -17.38
C GLY A 206 -2.62 10.85 -16.29
N MET A 207 -3.49 9.86 -16.47
CA MET A 207 -4.47 9.40 -15.49
C MET A 207 -3.79 8.94 -14.19
N LEU A 208 -2.71 8.17 -14.28
CA LEU A 208 -1.91 7.76 -13.11
C LEU A 208 -1.23 8.94 -12.42
N ALA A 209 -0.75 9.93 -13.19
CA ALA A 209 -0.13 11.13 -12.65
C ALA A 209 -1.14 11.99 -11.88
N THR A 210 -2.34 12.24 -12.44
CA THR A 210 -3.40 13.01 -11.76
C THR A 210 -3.89 12.31 -10.49
N PHE A 211 -4.06 10.99 -10.51
CA PHE A 211 -4.36 10.18 -9.33
C PHE A 211 -3.31 10.36 -8.23
N ASN A 212 -2.03 10.17 -8.56
CA ASN A 212 -0.94 10.28 -7.57
C ASN A 212 -0.81 11.70 -7.03
N PHE A 213 -1.05 12.73 -7.85
CA PHE A 213 -1.06 14.12 -7.41
C PHE A 213 -2.16 14.36 -6.37
N VAL A 214 -3.41 13.97 -6.67
CA VAL A 214 -4.54 14.12 -5.74
C VAL A 214 -4.29 13.32 -4.46
N TYR A 215 -3.78 12.10 -4.59
CA TYR A 215 -3.46 11.23 -3.47
C TYR A 215 -2.39 11.86 -2.55
N ALA A 216 -1.28 12.35 -3.11
CA ALA A 216 -0.22 12.99 -2.32
C ALA A 216 -0.71 14.28 -1.65
N ALA A 217 -1.38 15.16 -2.41
CA ALA A 217 -1.86 16.45 -1.93
C ALA A 217 -2.86 16.32 -0.77
N LEU A 218 -3.76 15.33 -0.84
CA LEU A 218 -4.83 15.20 0.14
C LEU A 218 -4.50 14.27 1.32
N SER A 219 -3.43 13.45 1.25
CA SER A 219 -3.11 12.49 2.32
C SER A 219 -2.83 13.16 3.66
N GLY A 220 -2.06 14.24 3.71
CA GLY A 220 -1.79 15.00 4.93
C GLY A 220 -3.05 15.65 5.51
N PRO A 221 -3.77 16.49 4.75
CA PRO A 221 -5.01 17.14 5.19
C PRO A 221 -6.09 16.16 5.66
N LEU A 222 -6.35 15.08 4.92
CA LEU A 222 -7.33 14.06 5.31
C LEU A 222 -6.86 13.24 6.52
N GLY A 223 -5.54 12.99 6.64
CA GLY A 223 -4.96 12.42 7.84
C GLY A 223 -5.22 13.27 9.08
N ALA A 224 -4.95 14.58 9.02
CA ALA A 224 -5.25 15.52 10.10
C ALA A 224 -6.76 15.61 10.39
N TRP A 225 -7.59 15.56 9.35
CA TRP A 225 -9.04 15.55 9.52
C TRP A 225 -9.52 14.29 10.25
N SER A 226 -8.88 13.12 10.00
CA SER A 226 -9.19 11.88 10.70
C SER A 226 -8.98 11.96 12.21
N ASP A 227 -7.98 12.74 12.65
CA ASP A 227 -7.69 12.95 14.07
C ASP A 227 -8.80 13.75 14.78
N ARG A 228 -9.50 14.62 14.03
CA ARG A 228 -10.60 15.46 14.55
C ARG A 228 -11.96 14.77 14.52
N VAL A 229 -12.33 14.20 13.36
CA VAL A 229 -13.67 13.61 13.16
C VAL A 229 -13.79 12.18 13.64
N GLY A 230 -12.64 11.54 13.90
CA GLY A 230 -12.53 10.13 14.27
C GLY A 230 -12.25 9.22 13.08
N ARG A 231 -11.24 8.37 13.24
CA ARG A 231 -10.66 7.53 12.17
C ARG A 231 -11.66 6.58 11.54
N ALA A 232 -12.49 5.91 12.35
CA ALA A 232 -13.50 5.00 11.84
C ALA A 232 -14.56 5.71 10.98
N ARG A 233 -14.87 7.01 11.25
CA ARG A 233 -15.79 7.80 10.43
C ARG A 233 -15.18 8.12 9.07
N LEU A 234 -13.89 8.52 9.06
CA LEU A 234 -13.21 8.82 7.81
C LEU A 234 -13.00 7.57 6.95
N ILE A 235 -12.66 6.42 7.55
CA ILE A 235 -12.59 5.13 6.83
C ILE A 235 -13.96 4.79 6.23
N THR A 236 -15.05 4.95 6.99
CA THR A 236 -16.43 4.73 6.48
C THR A 236 -16.71 5.62 5.27
N GLY A 237 -16.44 6.92 5.37
CA GLY A 237 -16.61 7.87 4.26
C GLY A 237 -15.76 7.51 3.04
N GLY A 238 -14.49 7.15 3.27
CA GLY A 238 -13.60 6.72 2.19
C GLY A 238 -14.07 5.44 1.49
N TRP A 239 -14.58 4.45 2.23
CA TRP A 239 -15.15 3.23 1.63
C TRP A 239 -16.47 3.47 0.90
N LEU A 240 -17.27 4.45 1.34
CA LEU A 240 -18.45 4.90 0.58
C LEU A 240 -18.05 5.56 -0.73
N VAL A 241 -17.07 6.47 -0.69
CA VAL A 241 -16.50 7.08 -1.92
C VAL A 241 -15.99 6.01 -2.85
N TYR A 242 -15.21 5.04 -2.35
CA TYR A 242 -14.74 3.89 -3.12
C TYR A 242 -15.90 3.15 -3.80
N GLY A 243 -16.95 2.78 -3.05
CA GLY A 243 -18.11 2.05 -3.58
C GLY A 243 -18.81 2.84 -4.72
N LEU A 244 -19.02 4.14 -4.54
CA LEU A 244 -19.60 5.03 -5.55
C LEU A 244 -18.72 5.12 -6.80
N LEU A 245 -17.40 5.25 -6.63
CA LEU A 245 -16.46 5.29 -7.75
C LEU A 245 -16.43 3.96 -8.51
N TYR A 246 -16.53 2.83 -7.81
CA TYR A 246 -16.59 1.51 -8.43
C TYR A 246 -17.89 1.31 -9.21
N LEU A 247 -19.03 1.80 -8.70
CA LEU A 247 -20.26 1.88 -9.50
C LEU A 247 -20.07 2.76 -10.74
N GLY A 248 -19.40 3.91 -10.58
CA GLY A 248 -19.05 4.77 -11.70
C GLY A 248 -18.18 4.06 -12.75
N PHE A 249 -17.15 3.30 -12.35
CA PHE A 249 -16.31 2.52 -13.27
C PHE A 249 -17.09 1.41 -14.00
N ALA A 250 -18.06 0.79 -13.33
CA ALA A 250 -18.95 -0.19 -13.97
C ALA A 250 -19.79 0.45 -15.09
N LEU A 251 -20.30 1.66 -14.84
CA LEU A 251 -21.21 2.40 -15.74
C LEU A 251 -20.46 3.29 -16.75
N ALA A 252 -19.16 3.49 -16.61
CA ALA A 252 -18.37 4.38 -17.45
C ALA A 252 -18.38 3.95 -18.92
N GLN A 253 -18.73 4.87 -19.81
CA GLN A 253 -18.85 4.63 -21.26
C GLN A 253 -17.71 5.25 -22.07
N THR A 254 -17.02 6.26 -21.53
CA THR A 254 -15.98 7.02 -22.23
C THR A 254 -14.66 7.03 -21.45
N ALA A 255 -13.55 7.29 -22.16
CA ALA A 255 -12.23 7.47 -21.58
C ALA A 255 -12.18 8.61 -20.55
N VAL A 256 -12.92 9.70 -20.80
CA VAL A 256 -13.01 10.86 -19.90
C VAL A 256 -13.67 10.47 -18.57
N HIS A 257 -14.74 9.68 -18.61
CA HIS A 257 -15.38 9.16 -17.38
C HIS A 257 -14.36 8.37 -16.54
N ILE A 258 -13.60 7.47 -17.17
CA ILE A 258 -12.58 6.69 -16.46
C ILE A 258 -11.50 7.58 -15.88
N TRP A 259 -11.00 8.57 -16.64
CA TRP A 259 -9.98 9.49 -16.13
C TRP A 259 -10.45 10.26 -14.90
N LEU A 260 -11.64 10.87 -14.95
CA LEU A 260 -12.20 11.62 -13.84
C LEU A 260 -12.41 10.74 -12.60
N LEU A 261 -13.02 9.57 -12.78
CA LEU A 261 -13.24 8.62 -11.69
C LEU A 261 -11.91 8.14 -11.06
N TYR A 262 -10.89 7.91 -11.87
CA TYR A 262 -9.57 7.49 -11.37
C TYR A 262 -8.85 8.63 -10.63
N THR A 263 -9.02 9.86 -11.08
CA THR A 263 -8.52 11.04 -10.36
C THR A 263 -9.18 11.16 -8.98
N LEU A 264 -10.51 11.02 -8.91
CA LEU A 264 -11.26 11.01 -7.64
C LEU A 264 -10.93 9.81 -6.76
N TYR A 265 -10.50 8.69 -7.34
CA TYR A 265 -10.03 7.52 -6.60
C TYR A 265 -8.82 7.84 -5.72
N GLY A 266 -8.02 8.84 -6.06
CA GLY A 266 -6.96 9.40 -5.22
C GLY A 266 -7.47 9.93 -3.88
N ILE A 267 -8.69 10.47 -3.82
CA ILE A 267 -9.33 10.95 -2.57
C ILE A 267 -9.59 9.77 -1.62
N TYR A 268 -10.11 8.64 -2.15
CA TYR A 268 -10.30 7.43 -1.34
C TYR A 268 -8.98 6.94 -0.73
N TYR A 269 -7.93 6.84 -1.53
CA TYR A 269 -6.61 6.41 -1.03
C TYR A 269 -6.07 7.36 0.04
N ALA A 270 -6.18 8.67 -0.19
CA ALA A 270 -5.75 9.70 0.75
C ALA A 270 -6.52 9.62 2.08
N ALA A 271 -7.83 9.37 2.03
CA ALA A 271 -8.68 9.27 3.21
C ALA A 271 -8.43 8.00 4.03
N VAL A 272 -8.13 6.87 3.36
CA VAL A 272 -8.20 5.56 4.01
C VAL A 272 -6.82 5.01 4.37
N GLU A 273 -5.80 5.10 3.50
CA GLU A 273 -4.59 4.32 3.69
C GLU A 273 -3.78 4.71 4.94
N GLY A 274 -3.57 6.02 5.16
CA GLY A 274 -2.93 6.53 6.38
C GLY A 274 -3.82 6.35 7.62
N THR A 275 -5.09 6.71 7.48
CA THR A 275 -6.09 6.65 8.57
C THR A 275 -6.31 5.22 9.08
N ALA A 276 -6.32 4.22 8.20
CA ALA A 276 -6.47 2.82 8.62
C ALA A 276 -5.28 2.35 9.47
N LYS A 277 -4.06 2.80 9.17
CA LYS A 277 -2.88 2.51 10.00
C LYS A 277 -2.96 3.23 11.35
N ALA A 278 -3.36 4.49 11.38
CA ALA A 278 -3.60 5.20 12.62
C ALA A 278 -4.66 4.48 13.48
N PHE A 279 -5.73 3.99 12.84
CA PHE A 279 -6.77 3.22 13.52
C PHE A 279 -6.25 1.90 14.08
N VAL A 280 -5.40 1.16 13.36
CA VAL A 280 -4.72 -0.04 13.89
C VAL A 280 -3.92 0.30 15.13
N ALA A 281 -3.13 1.38 15.12
CA ALA A 281 -2.34 1.80 16.27
C ALA A 281 -3.17 2.15 17.51
N ASP A 282 -4.43 2.59 17.31
CA ASP A 282 -5.35 2.90 18.43
C ASP A 282 -6.06 1.68 18.99
N LEU A 283 -6.16 0.61 18.20
CA LEU A 283 -6.85 -0.61 18.60
C LEU A 283 -5.97 -1.59 19.39
N VAL A 284 -4.66 -1.29 19.51
CA VAL A 284 -3.70 -2.22 20.13
C VAL A 284 -2.76 -1.48 21.07
N ALA A 285 -2.29 -2.18 22.10
CA ALA A 285 -1.28 -1.67 23.02
C ALA A 285 0.06 -1.40 22.30
N PRO A 286 0.87 -0.42 22.74
CA PRO A 286 2.15 -0.09 22.13
C PRO A 286 3.07 -1.30 21.93
N GLU A 287 3.09 -2.22 22.87
CA GLU A 287 3.95 -3.41 22.89
C GLU A 287 3.57 -4.44 21.81
N GLN A 288 2.37 -4.33 21.24
CA GLN A 288 1.83 -5.26 20.23
C GLN A 288 1.73 -4.62 18.83
N ARG A 289 2.12 -3.36 18.67
CA ARG A 289 1.95 -2.61 17.40
C ARG A 289 2.69 -3.24 16.24
N GLY A 290 3.90 -3.71 16.44
CA GLY A 290 4.67 -4.38 15.39
C GLY A 290 3.94 -5.60 14.85
N THR A 291 3.48 -6.48 15.73
CA THR A 291 2.70 -7.68 15.39
C THR A 291 1.38 -7.31 14.72
N ALA A 292 0.66 -6.32 15.26
CA ALA A 292 -0.60 -5.83 14.70
C ALA A 292 -0.43 -5.28 13.26
N PHE A 293 0.61 -4.48 13.01
CA PHE A 293 0.93 -4.00 11.65
C PHE A 293 1.38 -5.13 10.73
N GLY A 294 2.08 -6.12 11.28
CA GLY A 294 2.40 -7.35 10.56
C GLY A 294 1.15 -8.06 10.06
N LEU A 295 0.20 -8.33 10.95
CA LEU A 295 -1.10 -8.94 10.64
C LEU A 295 -1.95 -8.10 9.68
N TYR A 296 -2.05 -6.79 9.91
CA TYR A 296 -2.75 -5.85 9.02
C TYR A 296 -2.21 -5.91 7.59
N ASN A 297 -0.91 -5.81 7.43
CA ASN A 297 -0.26 -5.87 6.12
C ASN A 297 -0.37 -7.25 5.47
N ALA A 298 -0.33 -8.33 6.26
CA ALA A 298 -0.49 -9.69 5.76
C ALA A 298 -1.93 -9.94 5.33
N ALA A 299 -2.91 -9.50 6.10
CA ALA A 299 -4.33 -9.62 5.77
C ALA A 299 -4.63 -9.00 4.40
N ILE A 300 -4.19 -7.76 4.17
CA ILE A 300 -4.33 -7.09 2.86
C ILE A 300 -3.56 -7.85 1.78
N GLY A 301 -2.29 -8.20 2.03
CA GLY A 301 -1.43 -8.84 1.03
C GLY A 301 -1.92 -10.22 0.58
N LEU A 302 -2.50 -10.99 1.50
CA LEU A 302 -3.07 -12.31 1.20
C LEU A 302 -4.44 -12.18 0.51
N ALA A 303 -5.27 -11.21 0.92
CA ALA A 303 -6.60 -11.00 0.34
C ALA A 303 -6.56 -10.45 -1.10
N ILE A 304 -5.53 -9.68 -1.50
CA ILE A 304 -5.39 -9.15 -2.86
C ILE A 304 -5.29 -10.27 -3.91
N LEU A 305 -4.72 -11.44 -3.57
CA LEU A 305 -4.57 -12.54 -4.51
C LEU A 305 -5.94 -13.12 -4.92
N PRO A 306 -6.77 -13.62 -3.99
CA PRO A 306 -8.12 -14.07 -4.33
C PRO A 306 -8.98 -12.93 -4.90
N ALA A 307 -8.85 -11.68 -4.44
CA ALA A 307 -9.55 -10.55 -5.02
C ALA A 307 -9.29 -10.39 -6.51
N SER A 308 -8.01 -10.50 -6.92
CA SER A 308 -7.63 -10.40 -8.34
C SER A 308 -8.08 -11.61 -9.15
N LEU A 309 -8.11 -12.80 -8.56
CA LEU A 309 -8.65 -14.00 -9.23
C LEU A 309 -10.17 -13.88 -9.44
N ILE A 310 -10.90 -13.48 -8.39
CA ILE A 310 -12.35 -13.24 -8.48
C ILE A 310 -12.65 -12.20 -9.57
N ALA A 311 -11.91 -11.08 -9.57
CA ALA A 311 -12.10 -10.04 -10.58
C ALA A 311 -11.83 -10.55 -12.00
N GLY A 312 -10.77 -11.36 -12.19
CA GLY A 312 -10.46 -11.97 -13.49
C GLY A 312 -11.54 -12.93 -13.98
N VAL A 313 -12.02 -13.79 -13.06
CA VAL A 313 -13.12 -14.74 -13.36
C VAL A 313 -14.42 -14.00 -13.68
N LEU A 314 -14.76 -12.96 -12.92
CA LEU A 314 -15.94 -12.14 -13.21
C LEU A 314 -15.84 -11.41 -14.55
N TRP A 315 -14.64 -10.96 -14.92
CA TRP A 315 -14.39 -10.23 -16.16
C TRP A 315 -14.42 -11.13 -17.40
N GLN A 316 -13.61 -12.18 -17.40
CA GLN A 316 -13.36 -13.03 -18.58
C GLN A 316 -13.98 -14.42 -18.51
N GLY A 317 -14.44 -14.86 -17.34
CA GLY A 317 -14.89 -16.23 -17.14
C GLY A 317 -13.75 -17.24 -16.98
N VAL A 318 -14.12 -18.52 -17.09
CA VAL A 318 -13.19 -19.67 -17.02
C VAL A 318 -13.66 -20.78 -17.96
N GLY A 319 -12.78 -21.35 -18.73
CA GLY A 319 -13.09 -22.40 -19.70
C GLY A 319 -14.05 -21.92 -20.80
N SER A 320 -15.20 -22.56 -20.93
CA SER A 320 -16.26 -22.18 -21.88
C SER A 320 -17.18 -21.05 -21.42
N TRP A 321 -17.10 -20.64 -20.16
CA TRP A 321 -17.92 -19.54 -19.63
C TRP A 321 -17.21 -18.19 -19.82
N ASN A 322 -17.89 -17.25 -20.48
CA ASN A 322 -17.33 -15.93 -20.86
C ASN A 322 -17.41 -14.87 -19.75
N GLY A 323 -17.69 -15.24 -18.50
CA GLY A 323 -17.84 -14.30 -17.38
C GLY A 323 -19.09 -13.42 -17.47
N PHE A 324 -19.13 -12.41 -16.62
CA PHE A 324 -20.18 -11.37 -16.60
C PHE A 324 -19.76 -10.07 -17.28
N GLY A 325 -18.54 -10.03 -17.84
CA GLY A 325 -17.99 -8.89 -18.56
C GLY A 325 -17.31 -7.83 -17.67
N PRO A 326 -16.80 -6.76 -18.32
CA PRO A 326 -15.89 -5.79 -17.69
C PRO A 326 -16.48 -4.98 -16.52
N ALA A 327 -17.80 -4.83 -16.42
CA ALA A 327 -18.46 -4.12 -15.34
C ALA A 327 -18.54 -4.95 -14.02
N ALA A 328 -18.56 -6.27 -14.14
CA ALA A 328 -18.85 -7.17 -13.02
C ALA A 328 -17.87 -7.09 -11.85
N PRO A 329 -16.54 -6.99 -12.02
CA PRO A 329 -15.61 -6.83 -10.92
C PRO A 329 -15.84 -5.53 -10.13
N PHE A 330 -16.27 -4.46 -10.80
CA PHE A 330 -16.52 -3.18 -10.17
C PHE A 330 -17.83 -3.20 -9.38
N LEU A 331 -18.89 -3.84 -9.90
CA LEU A 331 -20.14 -4.05 -9.17
C LEU A 331 -19.91 -4.91 -7.93
N TRP A 332 -19.13 -5.99 -8.06
CA TRP A 332 -18.71 -6.83 -6.93
C TRP A 332 -17.97 -6.00 -5.86
N GLY A 333 -16.98 -5.21 -6.28
CA GLY A 333 -16.21 -4.34 -5.39
C GLY A 333 -17.08 -3.31 -4.67
N ALA A 334 -18.03 -2.69 -5.37
CA ALA A 334 -18.98 -1.75 -4.79
C ALA A 334 -19.89 -2.42 -3.74
N GLY A 335 -20.40 -3.62 -4.04
CA GLY A 335 -21.23 -4.41 -3.12
C GLY A 335 -20.47 -4.78 -1.83
N LEU A 336 -19.22 -5.27 -1.95
CA LEU A 336 -18.40 -5.59 -0.79
C LEU A 336 -17.98 -4.34 0.00
N ALA A 337 -17.77 -3.20 -0.66
CA ALA A 337 -17.51 -1.93 0.03
C ALA A 337 -18.72 -1.49 0.87
N GLY A 338 -19.94 -1.59 0.32
CA GLY A 338 -21.17 -1.30 1.05
C GLY A 338 -21.33 -2.21 2.27
N THR A 339 -21.11 -3.52 2.09
CA THR A 339 -21.15 -4.50 3.19
C THR A 339 -20.09 -4.19 4.26
N ALA A 340 -18.86 -3.86 3.84
CA ALA A 340 -17.79 -3.51 4.77
C ALA A 340 -18.12 -2.23 5.56
N VAL A 341 -18.76 -1.22 4.94
CA VAL A 341 -19.25 -0.01 5.61
C VAL A 341 -20.28 -0.35 6.69
N ILE A 342 -21.25 -1.21 6.39
CA ILE A 342 -22.27 -1.65 7.36
C ILE A 342 -21.58 -2.36 8.53
N LEU A 343 -20.72 -3.33 8.26
CA LEU A 343 -20.03 -4.11 9.29
C LEU A 343 -19.08 -3.23 10.13
N LEU A 344 -18.37 -2.27 9.53
CA LEU A 344 -17.51 -1.35 10.28
C LEU A 344 -18.32 -0.53 11.30
N ASN A 345 -19.50 -0.07 10.93
CA ASN A 345 -20.33 0.75 11.79
C ASN A 345 -21.11 -0.05 12.84
N THR A 346 -21.55 -1.26 12.53
CA THR A 346 -22.31 -2.11 13.45
C THR A 346 -21.42 -2.96 14.35
N TRP A 347 -20.38 -3.56 13.78
CA TRP A 347 -19.57 -4.58 14.45
C TRP A 347 -18.35 -4.01 15.18
N VAL A 348 -17.73 -2.98 14.58
CA VAL A 348 -16.48 -2.42 15.09
C VAL A 348 -16.73 -1.20 15.98
N LYS A 349 -17.65 -0.30 15.59
CA LYS A 349 -17.97 0.91 16.38
C LYS A 349 -18.83 0.65 17.60
N ARG A 350 -19.85 -0.22 17.47
CA ARG A 350 -20.84 -0.50 18.56
C ARG A 350 -20.32 -1.52 19.58
N GLY A 351 -19.15 -2.07 19.42
CA GLY A 351 -18.54 -3.03 20.33
C GLY A 351 -17.85 -2.40 21.55
N ASN A 352 -18.33 -1.29 22.06
CA ASN A 352 -17.99 -0.85 23.40
C ASN A 352 -18.87 -1.60 24.40
N PRO A 353 -18.28 -2.18 25.49
CA PRO A 353 -19.05 -2.74 26.58
C PRO A 353 -19.84 -1.65 27.29
#